data_ac313306798bbf60775f8a6fdf0ffa12
#
_entry.id   ac313306798bbf60775f8a6fdf0ffa12
#
_cell.length_a   1.000
_cell.length_b   1.000
_cell.length_c   1.000
_cell.angle_alpha   90.00
_cell.angle_beta   90.00
_cell.angle_gamma   90.00
#
_symmetry.space_group_name_H-M   'P 1'
#
loop_
_entity.id
_entity.type
_entity.pdbx_description
1 polymer ?
#
loop_
_entity_poly.entity_id
_entity_poly.type
_entity_poly.pdbx_seq_one_letter_code
_entity_poly.pdbx_strand_id
1 'polypeptide(L)'
;MSGMNIGALLRECTCALADGGNDNPRFEAEQLIMRLCGVTRNDMLISPGLPVTEEQADSVMGGVSRRLSGEPLQYILGEWEFYGLPFRVGKGVLIPRQDTETIAELGLEFARRRRYQGFTAADLCAGSGCIGITIAKLAKVPVRLVELSENALEYLRENIALNDVGNLCEAIRGDVLSDDTARGLPLCDLIVTNPPYLTEKDMRELQAEVKFEPETALAGGEDGLDYYRRMIPLWSGRLKPGGMLAAEIGMGQEADVMRIFEECGMTAQYKKDMCGIIRVIYGTKNGGNNNG
;
A
#
# COMPACT_ATOMS: atom_id res chain seq x y z
N MET A 1 32.02 -16.61 -30.19
CA MET A 1 30.86 -16.99 -29.35
C MET A 1 29.97 -15.76 -29.29
N SER A 2 28.73 -15.83 -29.79
CA SER A 2 27.81 -14.70 -29.67
C SER A 2 27.42 -14.62 -28.18
N GLY A 3 27.89 -13.58 -27.52
CA GLY A 3 27.54 -13.33 -26.12
C GLY A 3 26.03 -13.24 -25.93
N MET A 4 25.56 -13.45 -24.70
CA MET A 4 24.15 -13.25 -24.29
C MET A 4 23.70 -11.83 -24.66
N ASN A 5 22.48 -11.69 -25.15
CA ASN A 5 21.86 -10.39 -25.43
C ASN A 5 20.47 -10.31 -24.80
N ILE A 6 19.94 -9.09 -24.69
CA ILE A 6 18.65 -8.81 -24.04
C ILE A 6 17.51 -9.68 -24.60
N GLY A 7 17.44 -9.84 -25.92
CA GLY A 7 16.39 -10.64 -26.55
C GLY A 7 16.50 -12.14 -26.28
N ALA A 8 17.72 -12.67 -26.14
CA ALA A 8 17.96 -14.07 -25.77
C ALA A 8 17.61 -14.28 -24.30
N LEU A 9 18.08 -13.41 -23.40
CA LEU A 9 17.79 -13.46 -21.96
C LEU A 9 16.29 -13.36 -21.70
N LEU A 10 15.58 -12.46 -22.40
CA LEU A 10 14.11 -12.29 -22.25
C LEU A 10 13.37 -13.59 -22.63
N ARG A 11 13.77 -14.25 -23.72
CA ARG A 11 13.15 -15.54 -24.11
C ARG A 11 13.42 -16.62 -23.06
N GLU A 12 14.65 -16.73 -22.60
CA GLU A 12 15.05 -17.73 -21.60
C GLU A 12 14.26 -17.54 -20.28
N CYS A 13 14.22 -16.32 -19.75
CA CYS A 13 13.47 -16.00 -18.54
C CYS A 13 11.97 -16.25 -18.72
N THR A 14 11.40 -15.84 -19.88
CA THR A 14 9.99 -16.05 -20.18
C THR A 14 9.64 -17.54 -20.19
N CYS A 15 10.47 -18.37 -20.85
CA CYS A 15 10.27 -19.81 -20.87
C CYS A 15 10.36 -20.41 -19.47
N ALA A 16 11.41 -20.07 -18.70
CA ALA A 16 11.59 -20.60 -17.35
C ALA A 16 10.41 -20.26 -16.42
N LEU A 17 9.91 -19.03 -16.46
CA LEU A 17 8.74 -18.60 -15.69
C LEU A 17 7.46 -19.32 -16.16
N ALA A 18 7.27 -19.47 -17.48
CA ALA A 18 6.12 -20.19 -18.03
C ALA A 18 6.11 -21.67 -17.65
N ASP A 19 7.25 -22.34 -17.75
CA ASP A 19 7.44 -23.75 -17.37
C ASP A 19 7.18 -23.95 -15.86
N GLY A 20 7.47 -22.93 -15.04
CA GLY A 20 7.17 -22.89 -13.61
C GLY A 20 5.73 -22.51 -13.27
N GLY A 21 4.85 -22.31 -14.26
CA GLY A 21 3.43 -22.04 -14.05
C GLY A 21 3.09 -20.59 -13.68
N ASN A 22 3.97 -19.63 -14.02
CA ASN A 22 3.69 -18.21 -13.79
C ASN A 22 2.59 -17.71 -14.73
N ASP A 23 1.63 -16.92 -14.21
CA ASP A 23 0.49 -16.43 -14.99
C ASP A 23 0.86 -15.34 -16.01
N ASN A 24 1.92 -14.56 -15.74
CA ASN A 24 2.36 -13.45 -16.58
C ASN A 24 3.87 -13.49 -16.90
N PRO A 25 4.39 -14.61 -17.44
CA PRO A 25 5.82 -14.90 -17.48
C PRO A 25 6.62 -13.84 -18.27
N ARG A 26 6.06 -13.33 -19.36
CA ARG A 26 6.73 -12.32 -20.18
C ARG A 26 6.80 -10.96 -19.46
N PHE A 27 5.72 -10.54 -18.83
CA PHE A 27 5.70 -9.29 -18.07
C PHE A 27 6.72 -9.32 -16.94
N GLU A 28 6.73 -10.39 -16.17
CA GLU A 28 7.69 -10.53 -15.04
C GLU A 28 9.13 -10.61 -15.51
N ALA A 29 9.42 -11.33 -16.60
CA ALA A 29 10.75 -11.35 -17.21
C ALA A 29 11.18 -9.94 -17.69
N GLU A 30 10.30 -9.18 -18.32
CA GLU A 30 10.56 -7.79 -18.71
C GLU A 30 10.90 -6.91 -17.49
N GLN A 31 10.14 -7.02 -16.39
CA GLN A 31 10.40 -6.27 -15.16
C GLN A 31 11.78 -6.61 -14.55
N LEU A 32 12.10 -7.90 -14.44
CA LEU A 32 13.39 -8.35 -13.93
C LEU A 32 14.56 -7.80 -14.77
N ILE A 33 14.46 -7.90 -16.08
CA ILE A 33 15.51 -7.43 -17.00
C ILE A 33 15.65 -5.90 -16.92
N MET A 34 14.54 -5.16 -16.95
CA MET A 34 14.57 -3.70 -16.83
C MET A 34 15.28 -3.28 -15.54
N ARG A 35 14.93 -3.90 -14.42
CA ARG A 35 15.48 -3.54 -13.11
C ARG A 35 16.96 -3.93 -12.97
N LEU A 36 17.32 -5.16 -13.36
CA LEU A 36 18.63 -5.73 -13.05
C LEU A 36 19.67 -5.45 -14.14
N CYS A 37 19.25 -5.21 -15.39
CA CYS A 37 20.15 -4.78 -16.47
C CYS A 37 20.18 -3.26 -16.66
N GLY A 38 19.26 -2.49 -16.05
CA GLY A 38 19.20 -1.04 -16.20
C GLY A 38 18.75 -0.59 -17.60
N VAL A 39 17.94 -1.40 -18.29
CA VAL A 39 17.41 -1.08 -19.63
C VAL A 39 15.92 -0.68 -19.55
N THR A 40 15.48 0.09 -20.52
CA THR A 40 14.06 0.44 -20.64
C THR A 40 13.29 -0.56 -21.48
N ARG A 41 11.97 -0.57 -21.39
CA ARG A 41 11.11 -1.38 -22.28
C ARG A 41 11.35 -1.03 -23.76
N ASN A 42 11.58 0.25 -24.07
CA ASN A 42 11.90 0.68 -25.43
C ASN A 42 13.22 0.11 -25.91
N ASP A 43 14.25 0.05 -25.07
CA ASP A 43 15.53 -0.55 -25.43
C ASP A 43 15.36 -2.04 -25.78
N MET A 44 14.55 -2.77 -25.02
CA MET A 44 14.25 -4.18 -25.30
C MET A 44 13.53 -4.38 -26.63
N LEU A 45 12.64 -3.45 -27.03
CA LEU A 45 11.86 -3.53 -28.26
C LEU A 45 12.69 -3.10 -29.49
N ILE A 46 13.45 -2.02 -29.38
CA ILE A 46 14.18 -1.42 -30.51
C ILE A 46 15.53 -2.09 -30.72
N SER A 47 16.17 -2.50 -29.63
CA SER A 47 17.55 -3.02 -29.66
C SER A 47 17.69 -4.34 -28.90
N PRO A 48 16.95 -5.41 -29.26
CA PRO A 48 17.03 -6.70 -28.56
C PRO A 48 18.42 -7.36 -28.63
N GLY A 49 19.29 -6.89 -29.52
CA GLY A 49 20.67 -7.32 -29.64
C GLY A 49 21.65 -6.68 -28.65
N LEU A 50 21.20 -5.79 -27.76
CA LEU A 50 22.06 -5.19 -26.73
C LEU A 50 22.76 -6.30 -25.92
N PRO A 51 24.09 -6.21 -25.75
CA PRO A 51 24.85 -7.21 -25.01
C PRO A 51 24.47 -7.18 -23.52
N VAL A 52 24.45 -8.35 -22.90
CA VAL A 52 24.27 -8.57 -21.47
C VAL A 52 25.56 -9.13 -20.91
N THR A 53 26.02 -8.58 -19.80
CA THR A 53 27.18 -9.15 -19.08
C THR A 53 26.78 -10.46 -18.39
N GLU A 54 27.77 -11.33 -18.12
CA GLU A 54 27.52 -12.56 -17.36
C GLU A 54 26.92 -12.26 -15.99
N GLU A 55 27.43 -11.25 -15.27
CA GLU A 55 26.88 -10.79 -13.97
C GLU A 55 25.42 -10.35 -14.06
N GLN A 56 25.05 -9.62 -15.11
CA GLN A 56 23.65 -9.22 -15.34
C GLN A 56 22.76 -10.43 -15.62
N ALA A 57 23.21 -11.35 -16.46
CA ALA A 57 22.47 -12.57 -16.77
C ALA A 57 22.26 -13.42 -15.50
N ASP A 58 23.31 -13.63 -14.71
CA ASP A 58 23.25 -14.37 -13.45
C ASP A 58 22.29 -13.69 -12.44
N SER A 59 22.34 -12.36 -12.34
CA SER A 59 21.44 -11.60 -11.47
C SER A 59 19.96 -11.76 -11.88
N VAL A 60 19.68 -11.71 -13.18
CA VAL A 60 18.32 -11.89 -13.71
C VAL A 60 17.84 -13.32 -13.48
N MET A 61 18.67 -14.33 -13.78
CA MET A 61 18.31 -15.74 -13.55
C MET A 61 18.18 -16.06 -12.06
N GLY A 62 18.97 -15.42 -11.21
CA GLY A 62 18.77 -15.46 -9.75
C GLY A 62 17.42 -14.90 -9.33
N GLY A 63 16.99 -13.79 -9.94
CA GLY A 63 15.64 -13.23 -9.76
C GLY A 63 14.53 -14.18 -10.21
N VAL A 64 14.70 -14.82 -11.37
CA VAL A 64 13.77 -15.86 -11.88
C VAL A 64 13.69 -17.03 -10.90
N SER A 65 14.81 -17.52 -10.37
CA SER A 65 14.84 -18.62 -9.40
C SER A 65 14.09 -18.26 -8.11
N ARG A 66 14.28 -17.05 -7.58
CA ARG A 66 13.54 -16.54 -6.41
C ARG A 66 12.04 -16.49 -6.71
N ARG A 67 11.68 -15.98 -7.88
CA ARG A 67 10.28 -15.91 -8.31
C ARG A 67 9.62 -17.29 -8.39
N LEU A 68 10.31 -18.27 -8.94
CA LEU A 68 9.86 -19.66 -9.01
C LEU A 68 9.76 -20.34 -7.64
N SER A 69 10.48 -19.85 -6.63
CA SER A 69 10.32 -20.28 -5.24
C SER A 69 9.11 -19.65 -4.53
N GLY A 70 8.32 -18.82 -5.23
CA GLY A 70 7.12 -18.17 -4.73
C GLY A 70 7.35 -16.75 -4.17
N GLU A 71 8.58 -16.22 -4.21
CA GLU A 71 8.85 -14.86 -3.73
C GLU A 71 8.14 -13.83 -4.62
N PRO A 72 7.44 -12.82 -4.04
CA PRO A 72 6.77 -11.79 -4.81
C PRO A 72 7.74 -11.04 -5.72
N LEU A 73 7.33 -10.79 -6.97
CA LEU A 73 8.12 -10.02 -7.92
C LEU A 73 8.58 -8.68 -7.33
N GLN A 74 7.69 -7.99 -6.64
CA GLN A 74 7.95 -6.68 -6.04
C GLN A 74 9.09 -6.72 -5.02
N TYR A 75 9.19 -7.80 -4.24
CA TYR A 75 10.30 -7.99 -3.29
C TYR A 75 11.62 -8.24 -4.00
N ILE A 76 11.60 -8.97 -5.13
CA ILE A 76 12.79 -9.22 -5.95
C ILE A 76 13.29 -7.92 -6.57
N LEU A 77 12.36 -7.06 -7.04
CA LEU A 77 12.67 -5.76 -7.63
C LEU A 77 13.10 -4.72 -6.58
N GLY A 78 12.64 -4.87 -5.31
CA GLY A 78 12.90 -3.96 -4.20
C GLY A 78 12.17 -2.61 -4.29
N GLU A 79 11.35 -2.41 -5.31
CA GLU A 79 10.60 -1.18 -5.56
C GLU A 79 9.33 -1.49 -6.34
N TRP A 80 8.24 -0.79 -6.01
CA TRP A 80 6.99 -0.91 -6.73
C TRP A 80 6.33 0.45 -6.92
N GLU A 81 5.54 0.59 -7.97
CA GLU A 81 4.79 1.81 -8.23
C GLU A 81 3.44 1.79 -7.51
N PHE A 82 3.01 2.91 -6.96
CA PHE A 82 1.67 3.15 -6.46
C PHE A 82 1.26 4.60 -6.78
N TYR A 83 0.16 4.77 -7.47
CA TYR A 83 -0.38 6.06 -7.88
C TYR A 83 0.64 6.94 -8.63
N GLY A 84 1.46 6.34 -9.48
CA GLY A 84 2.52 7.00 -10.25
C GLY A 84 3.76 7.39 -9.43
N LEU A 85 3.89 6.93 -8.17
CA LEU A 85 5.01 7.20 -7.29
C LEU A 85 5.78 5.92 -6.96
N PRO A 86 7.13 5.99 -6.86
CA PRO A 86 7.93 4.82 -6.49
C PRO A 86 7.92 4.58 -4.98
N PHE A 87 7.83 3.31 -4.58
CA PHE A 87 7.91 2.87 -3.18
C PHE A 87 8.87 1.71 -3.02
N ARG A 88 9.82 1.83 -2.09
CA ARG A 88 10.66 0.72 -1.65
C ARG A 88 9.80 -0.30 -0.93
N VAL A 89 9.97 -1.56 -1.29
CA VAL A 89 9.27 -2.70 -0.69
C VAL A 89 10.22 -3.88 -0.54
N GLY A 90 9.92 -4.75 0.42
CA GLY A 90 10.68 -5.96 0.67
C GLY A 90 10.12 -6.71 1.87
N LYS A 91 10.84 -7.72 2.33
CA LYS A 91 10.38 -8.56 3.43
C LYS A 91 10.08 -7.71 4.69
N GLY A 92 8.87 -7.83 5.21
CA GLY A 92 8.44 -7.13 6.43
C GLY A 92 7.53 -5.94 6.20
N VAL A 93 7.19 -5.60 4.95
CA VAL A 93 6.20 -4.56 4.62
C VAL A 93 5.19 -5.09 3.61
N LEU A 94 3.92 -4.70 3.74
CA LEU A 94 2.87 -5.02 2.78
C LEU A 94 3.18 -4.36 1.42
N ILE A 95 3.06 -5.13 0.34
CA ILE A 95 3.21 -4.62 -1.02
C ILE A 95 1.99 -3.74 -1.36
N PRO A 96 2.16 -2.48 -1.81
CA PRO A 96 1.05 -1.64 -2.23
C PRO A 96 0.18 -2.32 -3.30
N ARG A 97 -1.15 -2.34 -3.07
CA ARG A 97 -2.12 -2.94 -3.99
C ARG A 97 -2.81 -1.86 -4.83
N GLN A 98 -3.17 -2.21 -6.06
CA GLN A 98 -3.89 -1.28 -6.93
C GLN A 98 -5.25 -0.87 -6.34
N ASP A 99 -5.95 -1.79 -5.68
CA ASP A 99 -7.25 -1.52 -5.05
C ASP A 99 -7.14 -0.42 -3.97
N THR A 100 -6.00 -0.36 -3.27
CA THR A 100 -5.68 0.65 -2.26
C THR A 100 -5.55 2.07 -2.85
N GLU A 101 -5.37 2.22 -4.17
CA GLU A 101 -5.39 3.54 -4.81
C GLU A 101 -6.77 4.23 -4.63
N THR A 102 -7.83 3.46 -4.44
CA THR A 102 -9.19 3.97 -4.20
C THR A 102 -9.28 4.82 -2.93
N ILE A 103 -8.63 4.41 -1.84
CA ILE A 103 -8.62 5.19 -0.59
C ILE A 103 -7.66 6.38 -0.69
N ALA A 104 -6.53 6.23 -1.38
CA ALA A 104 -5.60 7.32 -1.63
C ALA A 104 -6.28 8.43 -2.45
N GLU A 105 -7.02 8.08 -3.50
CA GLU A 105 -7.80 9.01 -4.31
C GLU A 105 -8.86 9.74 -3.49
N LEU A 106 -9.64 9.03 -2.68
CA LEU A 106 -10.65 9.63 -1.80
C LEU A 106 -10.02 10.64 -0.83
N GLY A 107 -8.92 10.25 -0.17
CA GLY A 107 -8.18 11.11 0.75
C GLY A 107 -7.61 12.35 0.05
N LEU A 108 -7.07 12.16 -1.15
CA LEU A 108 -6.53 13.24 -1.98
C LEU A 108 -7.62 14.24 -2.41
N GLU A 109 -8.79 13.76 -2.84
CA GLU A 109 -9.93 14.61 -3.17
C GLU A 109 -10.39 15.43 -1.96
N PHE A 110 -10.53 14.79 -0.81
CA PHE A 110 -10.93 15.44 0.43
C PHE A 110 -9.93 16.52 0.86
N ALA A 111 -8.62 16.19 0.85
CA ALA A 111 -7.56 17.11 1.22
C ALA A 111 -7.50 18.33 0.27
N ARG A 112 -7.67 18.11 -1.04
CA ARG A 112 -7.68 19.22 -2.04
C ARG A 112 -8.85 20.18 -1.85
N ARG A 113 -10.04 19.65 -1.51
CA ARG A 113 -11.25 20.48 -1.31
C ARG A 113 -11.19 21.29 -0.01
N ARG A 114 -10.48 20.78 1.01
CA ARG A 114 -10.46 21.38 2.37
C ARG A 114 -9.11 21.94 2.78
N ARG A 115 -8.15 22.06 1.88
CA ARG A 115 -6.81 22.57 2.17
C ARG A 115 -6.85 23.99 2.71
N TYR A 116 -6.42 24.15 3.98
CA TYR A 116 -6.27 25.44 4.65
C TYR A 116 -5.04 25.37 5.59
N GLN A 117 -4.59 26.53 6.08
CA GLN A 117 -3.51 26.54 7.05
C GLN A 117 -3.92 25.82 8.34
N GLY A 118 -3.13 24.84 8.76
CA GLY A 118 -3.47 24.00 9.92
C GLY A 118 -4.25 22.73 9.57
N PHE A 119 -4.42 22.39 8.29
CA PHE A 119 -4.91 21.07 7.88
C PHE A 119 -3.98 19.98 8.39
N THR A 120 -4.54 18.90 8.93
CA THR A 120 -3.81 17.76 9.48
C THR A 120 -4.41 16.46 8.99
N ALA A 121 -3.57 15.51 8.59
CA ALA A 121 -3.99 14.17 8.23
C ALA A 121 -3.18 13.11 8.99
N ALA A 122 -3.76 11.92 9.13
CA ALA A 122 -3.09 10.73 9.62
C ALA A 122 -3.35 9.55 8.68
N ASP A 123 -2.33 8.74 8.45
CA ASP A 123 -2.39 7.43 7.80
C ASP A 123 -2.08 6.38 8.86
N LEU A 124 -3.04 5.54 9.17
CA LEU A 124 -2.96 4.52 10.23
C LEU A 124 -2.69 3.15 9.59
N CYS A 125 -1.86 2.34 10.23
CA CYS A 125 -1.33 1.12 9.62
C CYS A 125 -0.57 1.43 8.32
N ALA A 126 0.33 2.43 8.38
CA ALA A 126 0.88 3.07 7.19
C ALA A 126 1.70 2.13 6.29
N GLY A 127 2.29 1.05 6.84
CA GLY A 127 3.10 0.10 6.08
C GLY A 127 4.24 0.78 5.32
N SER A 128 4.24 0.69 4.00
CA SER A 128 5.19 1.39 3.13
C SER A 128 4.98 2.92 3.07
N GLY A 129 3.85 3.41 3.60
CA GLY A 129 3.43 4.81 3.52
C GLY A 129 2.73 5.18 2.21
N CYS A 130 2.38 4.22 1.38
CA CYS A 130 1.88 4.49 0.03
C CYS A 130 0.65 5.41 0.00
N ILE A 131 -0.29 5.28 0.93
CA ILE A 131 -1.49 6.13 1.00
C ILE A 131 -1.10 7.54 1.46
N GLY A 132 -0.51 7.66 2.65
CA GLY A 132 -0.22 8.95 3.26
C GLY A 132 0.81 9.78 2.51
N ILE A 133 1.87 9.17 1.98
CA ILE A 133 2.89 9.83 1.14
C ILE A 133 2.25 10.35 -0.15
N THR A 134 1.39 9.57 -0.79
CA THR A 134 0.67 10.01 -2.00
C THR A 134 -0.19 11.24 -1.72
N ILE A 135 -0.96 11.21 -0.62
CA ILE A 135 -1.79 12.36 -0.20
C ILE A 135 -0.90 13.56 0.10
N ALA A 136 0.16 13.40 0.88
CA ALA A 136 1.08 14.48 1.23
C ALA A 136 1.70 15.12 0.00
N LYS A 137 2.22 14.30 -0.92
CA LYS A 137 2.92 14.77 -2.12
C LYS A 137 2.00 15.49 -3.09
N LEU A 138 0.82 14.94 -3.34
CA LEU A 138 -0.07 15.44 -4.39
C LEU A 138 -1.05 16.52 -3.91
N ALA A 139 -1.44 16.53 -2.63
CA ALA A 139 -2.24 17.61 -2.05
C ALA A 139 -1.40 18.70 -1.37
N LYS A 140 -0.10 18.47 -1.13
CA LYS A 140 0.79 19.38 -0.39
C LYS A 140 0.26 19.69 1.01
N VAL A 141 -0.09 18.65 1.77
CA VAL A 141 -0.61 18.72 3.14
C VAL A 141 0.25 17.87 4.08
N PRO A 142 0.34 18.24 5.37
CA PRO A 142 1.06 17.44 6.35
C PRO A 142 0.29 16.14 6.67
N VAL A 143 1.00 15.01 6.74
CA VAL A 143 0.46 13.69 7.08
C VAL A 143 1.35 13.03 8.13
N ARG A 144 0.75 12.50 9.18
CA ARG A 144 1.38 11.63 10.15
C ARG A 144 1.12 10.17 9.80
N LEU A 145 2.18 9.39 9.67
CA LEU A 145 2.13 8.00 9.25
C LEU A 145 2.43 7.12 10.46
N VAL A 146 1.39 6.45 10.98
CA VAL A 146 1.48 5.62 12.18
C VAL A 146 1.66 4.16 11.79
N GLU A 147 2.76 3.58 12.23
CA GLU A 147 3.12 2.19 11.94
C GLU A 147 3.67 1.52 13.20
N LEU A 148 3.28 0.26 13.42
CA LEU A 148 3.71 -0.53 14.58
C LEU A 148 5.01 -1.29 14.32
N SER A 149 5.14 -1.86 13.13
CA SER A 149 6.26 -2.73 12.75
C SER A 149 7.53 -1.94 12.50
N GLU A 150 8.62 -2.27 13.20
CA GLU A 150 9.92 -1.61 12.97
C GLU A 150 10.43 -1.85 11.54
N ASN A 151 10.23 -3.07 11.01
CA ASN A 151 10.64 -3.39 9.65
C ASN A 151 9.90 -2.51 8.63
N ALA A 152 8.58 -2.33 8.78
CA ALA A 152 7.80 -1.47 7.91
C ALA A 152 8.18 0.02 8.07
N LEU A 153 8.53 0.45 9.30
CA LEU A 153 9.02 1.82 9.56
C LEU A 153 10.33 2.13 8.84
N GLU A 154 11.21 1.16 8.64
CA GLU A 154 12.42 1.37 7.84
C GLU A 154 12.05 1.72 6.40
N TYR A 155 11.21 0.91 5.74
CA TYR A 155 10.70 1.21 4.41
C TYR A 155 9.93 2.53 4.35
N LEU A 156 9.11 2.82 5.35
CA LEU A 156 8.35 4.07 5.44
C LEU A 156 9.27 5.29 5.43
N ARG A 157 10.36 5.27 6.22
CA ARG A 157 11.35 6.37 6.26
C ARG A 157 12.09 6.50 4.93
N GLU A 158 12.48 5.38 4.31
CA GLU A 158 13.09 5.38 2.98
C GLU A 158 12.14 5.97 1.93
N ASN A 159 10.85 5.63 1.97
CA ASN A 159 9.84 6.10 1.04
C ASN A 159 9.51 7.59 1.21
N ILE A 160 9.53 8.11 2.43
CA ILE A 160 9.43 9.54 2.71
C ILE A 160 10.59 10.29 2.03
N ALA A 161 11.81 9.77 2.17
CA ALA A 161 12.99 10.36 1.53
C ALA A 161 12.95 10.21 0.01
N LEU A 162 12.62 9.01 -0.51
CA LEU A 162 12.54 8.72 -1.94
C LEU A 162 11.56 9.65 -2.67
N ASN A 163 10.44 9.96 -2.00
CA ASN A 163 9.41 10.83 -2.54
C ASN A 163 9.59 12.31 -2.22
N ASP A 164 10.68 12.70 -1.55
CA ASP A 164 11.00 14.09 -1.19
C ASP A 164 9.83 14.79 -0.45
N VAL A 165 9.28 14.12 0.56
CA VAL A 165 8.16 14.64 1.37
C VAL A 165 8.49 14.74 2.86
N GLY A 166 9.77 14.76 3.23
CA GLY A 166 10.20 14.84 4.63
C GLY A 166 9.75 16.10 5.38
N ASN A 167 9.40 17.16 4.66
CA ASN A 167 8.80 18.37 5.24
C ASN A 167 7.28 18.28 5.44
N LEU A 168 6.63 17.26 4.90
CA LEU A 168 5.17 17.03 4.98
C LEU A 168 4.82 15.76 5.76
N CYS A 169 5.69 14.75 5.76
CA CYS A 169 5.45 13.45 6.35
C CYS A 169 6.28 13.23 7.61
N GLU A 170 5.62 12.72 8.64
CA GLU A 170 6.25 12.31 9.90
C GLU A 170 5.91 10.82 10.15
N ALA A 171 6.94 9.95 10.16
CA ALA A 171 6.78 8.54 10.52
C ALA A 171 6.76 8.41 12.06
N ILE A 172 5.71 7.82 12.59
CA ILE A 172 5.46 7.65 14.02
C ILE A 172 5.35 6.16 14.32
N ARG A 173 6.19 5.66 15.23
CA ARG A 173 6.00 4.33 15.78
C ARG A 173 4.87 4.34 16.79
N GLY A 174 3.81 3.54 16.54
CA GLY A 174 2.67 3.49 17.45
C GLY A 174 1.71 2.35 17.11
N ASP A 175 1.05 1.85 18.15
CA ASP A 175 -0.07 0.93 18.01
C ASP A 175 -1.36 1.75 17.79
N VAL A 176 -1.99 1.58 16.63
CA VAL A 176 -3.23 2.28 16.28
C VAL A 176 -4.43 1.88 17.15
N LEU A 177 -4.30 0.78 17.92
CA LEU A 177 -5.30 0.34 18.88
C LEU A 177 -5.06 0.91 20.28
N SER A 178 -3.99 1.71 20.48
CA SER A 178 -3.63 2.32 21.76
C SER A 178 -4.21 3.72 21.90
N ASP A 179 -4.87 3.97 23.04
CA ASP A 179 -5.33 5.30 23.44
C ASP A 179 -4.19 6.32 23.55
N ASP A 180 -2.99 5.88 23.99
CA ASP A 180 -1.84 6.78 24.12
C ASP A 180 -1.33 7.21 22.76
N THR A 181 -1.29 6.31 21.78
CA THR A 181 -0.98 6.67 20.39
C THR A 181 -1.98 7.68 19.84
N ALA A 182 -3.28 7.42 20.01
CA ALA A 182 -4.31 8.33 19.53
C ALA A 182 -4.23 9.70 20.21
N ARG A 183 -4.02 9.76 21.52
CA ARG A 183 -3.88 11.02 22.28
C ARG A 183 -2.59 11.79 21.93
N GLY A 184 -1.54 11.09 21.54
CA GLY A 184 -0.27 11.69 21.11
C GLY A 184 -0.36 12.47 19.79
N LEU A 185 -1.37 12.21 18.95
CA LEU A 185 -1.58 12.94 17.71
C LEU A 185 -2.54 14.12 17.89
N PRO A 186 -2.42 15.21 17.10
CA PRO A 186 -3.41 16.29 17.08
C PRO A 186 -4.74 15.78 16.52
N LEU A 187 -5.81 16.58 16.69
CA LEU A 187 -7.06 16.34 15.97
C LEU A 187 -6.83 16.46 14.47
N CYS A 188 -7.40 15.53 13.70
CA CYS A 188 -7.20 15.41 12.26
C CYS A 188 -8.42 15.88 11.47
N ASP A 189 -8.16 16.47 10.30
CA ASP A 189 -9.17 16.72 9.27
C ASP A 189 -9.44 15.46 8.45
N LEU A 190 -8.42 14.65 8.27
CA LEU A 190 -8.46 13.42 7.49
C LEU A 190 -7.72 12.31 8.23
N ILE A 191 -8.37 11.16 8.35
CA ILE A 191 -7.75 9.91 8.79
C ILE A 191 -8.02 8.87 7.71
N VAL A 192 -6.97 8.23 7.21
CA VAL A 192 -7.05 7.11 6.27
C VAL A 192 -6.40 5.89 6.87
N THR A 193 -6.84 4.69 6.48
CA THR A 193 -6.23 3.45 6.95
C THR A 193 -6.51 2.28 6.00
N ASN A 194 -5.52 1.42 5.84
CA ASN A 194 -5.68 0.08 5.30
C ASN A 194 -5.26 -0.91 6.41
N PRO A 195 -6.16 -1.27 7.33
CA PRO A 195 -5.83 -2.15 8.44
C PRO A 195 -5.81 -3.62 8.00
N PRO A 196 -5.21 -4.53 8.76
CA PRO A 196 -5.36 -5.96 8.57
C PRO A 196 -6.84 -6.37 8.65
N TYR A 197 -7.32 -7.10 7.62
CA TYR A 197 -8.74 -7.45 7.49
C TYR A 197 -9.01 -8.89 7.06
N LEU A 198 -7.97 -9.71 6.84
CA LEU A 198 -8.19 -11.11 6.47
C LEU A 198 -8.68 -11.91 7.66
N THR A 199 -9.68 -12.77 7.39
CA THR A 199 -10.19 -13.71 8.38
C THR A 199 -9.19 -14.83 8.66
N GLU A 200 -9.35 -15.54 9.77
CA GLU A 200 -8.55 -16.76 10.00
C GLU A 200 -8.69 -17.81 8.88
N LYS A 201 -9.84 -17.86 8.20
CA LYS A 201 -10.05 -18.73 7.05
C LYS A 201 -9.19 -18.29 5.88
N ASP A 202 -9.23 -17.00 5.54
CA ASP A 202 -8.43 -16.43 4.44
C ASP A 202 -6.93 -16.63 4.70
N MET A 203 -6.48 -16.46 5.94
CA MET A 203 -5.08 -16.69 6.34
C MET A 203 -4.61 -18.14 6.11
N ARG A 204 -5.51 -19.13 6.19
CA ARG A 204 -5.18 -20.51 5.86
C ARG A 204 -5.11 -20.79 4.36
N GLU A 205 -5.82 -20.00 3.55
CA GLU A 205 -5.98 -20.16 2.10
C GLU A 205 -5.10 -19.18 1.28
N LEU A 206 -4.13 -18.51 1.93
CA LEU A 206 -3.26 -17.53 1.27
C LEU A 206 -2.51 -18.12 0.09
N GLN A 207 -2.46 -17.35 -1.00
CA GLN A 207 -1.58 -17.64 -2.14
C GLN A 207 -0.11 -17.68 -1.71
N ALA A 208 0.70 -18.45 -2.42
CA ALA A 208 2.10 -18.67 -2.07
C ALA A 208 2.89 -17.37 -1.89
N GLU A 209 2.64 -16.39 -2.76
CA GLU A 209 3.29 -15.06 -2.71
C GLU A 209 2.94 -14.28 -1.46
N VAL A 210 1.65 -14.27 -1.08
CA VAL A 210 1.16 -13.51 0.08
C VAL A 210 1.73 -14.04 1.40
N LYS A 211 2.15 -15.31 1.45
CA LYS A 211 2.82 -15.90 2.61
C LYS A 211 4.21 -15.31 2.89
N PHE A 212 4.81 -14.59 1.95
CA PHE A 212 6.05 -13.84 2.17
C PHE A 212 5.83 -12.50 2.87
N GLU A 213 4.60 -11.99 2.84
CA GLU A 213 4.23 -10.72 3.46
C GLU A 213 4.01 -10.89 4.97
N PRO A 214 4.16 -9.83 5.78
CA PRO A 214 4.02 -9.96 7.23
C PRO A 214 2.59 -10.30 7.62
N GLU A 215 2.41 -11.37 8.41
CA GLU A 215 1.12 -11.80 8.92
C GLU A 215 0.39 -10.68 9.68
N THR A 216 1.14 -9.86 10.42
CA THR A 216 0.61 -8.72 11.17
C THR A 216 0.00 -7.62 10.30
N ALA A 217 0.31 -7.58 9.00
CA ALA A 217 -0.29 -6.66 8.05
C ALA A 217 -1.54 -7.25 7.35
N LEU A 218 -1.84 -8.52 7.59
CA LEU A 218 -2.91 -9.27 6.92
C LEU A 218 -4.02 -9.70 7.88
N ALA A 219 -3.66 -10.26 9.04
CA ALA A 219 -4.59 -10.93 9.95
C ALA A 219 -5.48 -9.93 10.70
N GLY A 220 -6.77 -9.94 10.39
CA GLY A 220 -7.82 -9.10 10.99
C GLY A 220 -8.62 -9.76 12.12
N GLY A 221 -8.22 -10.96 12.57
CA GLY A 221 -8.92 -11.74 13.57
C GLY A 221 -9.87 -12.79 12.98
N GLU A 222 -10.72 -13.38 13.81
CA GLU A 222 -11.59 -14.51 13.42
C GLU A 222 -12.47 -14.18 12.20
N ASP A 223 -13.11 -13.01 12.22
CA ASP A 223 -14.00 -12.53 11.16
C ASP A 223 -13.43 -11.34 10.35
N GLY A 224 -12.17 -10.97 10.60
CA GLY A 224 -11.49 -9.88 9.89
C GLY A 224 -11.89 -8.47 10.35
N LEU A 225 -12.64 -8.33 11.44
CA LEU A 225 -13.19 -7.04 11.87
C LEU A 225 -12.57 -6.47 13.15
N ASP A 226 -11.57 -7.14 13.74
CA ASP A 226 -11.03 -6.75 15.05
C ASP A 226 -10.45 -5.32 15.05
N TYR A 227 -9.73 -4.97 13.99
CA TYR A 227 -9.18 -3.62 13.86
C TYR A 227 -10.28 -2.56 13.74
N TYR A 228 -11.31 -2.80 12.93
CA TYR A 228 -12.41 -1.83 12.74
C TYR A 228 -13.18 -1.60 14.03
N ARG A 229 -13.48 -2.66 14.79
CA ARG A 229 -14.23 -2.55 16.07
C ARG A 229 -13.52 -1.72 17.12
N ARG A 230 -12.19 -1.72 17.13
CA ARG A 230 -11.39 -0.99 18.12
C ARG A 230 -10.93 0.37 17.61
N MET A 231 -10.46 0.41 16.38
CA MET A 231 -9.83 1.60 15.80
C MET A 231 -10.85 2.67 15.44
N ILE A 232 -11.98 2.32 14.78
CA ILE A 232 -12.94 3.32 14.32
C ILE A 232 -13.51 4.13 15.49
N PRO A 233 -14.00 3.53 16.61
CA PRO A 233 -14.45 4.30 17.77
C PRO A 233 -13.37 5.21 18.35
N LEU A 234 -12.14 4.71 18.48
CA LEU A 234 -11.02 5.46 19.03
C LEU A 234 -10.69 6.69 18.16
N TRP A 235 -10.53 6.49 16.85
CA TRP A 235 -10.06 7.52 15.94
C TRP A 235 -11.15 8.45 15.44
N SER A 236 -12.44 8.07 15.48
CA SER A 236 -13.57 8.99 15.28
C SER A 236 -13.56 10.14 16.30
N GLY A 237 -13.13 9.85 17.54
CA GLY A 237 -12.89 10.84 18.57
C GLY A 237 -11.76 11.84 18.25
N ARG A 238 -10.85 11.46 17.36
CA ARG A 238 -9.69 12.28 16.95
C ARG A 238 -9.95 13.12 15.69
N LEU A 239 -11.14 13.04 15.11
CA LEU A 239 -11.53 13.91 14.01
C LEU A 239 -11.94 15.30 14.50
N LYS A 240 -11.53 16.33 13.78
CA LYS A 240 -12.10 17.68 13.86
C LYS A 240 -13.55 17.68 13.38
N PRO A 241 -14.39 18.67 13.76
CA PRO A 241 -15.71 18.84 13.18
C PRO A 241 -15.66 18.90 11.65
N GLY A 242 -16.43 18.06 10.97
CA GLY A 242 -16.41 17.91 9.52
C GLY A 242 -15.19 17.15 8.96
N GLY A 243 -14.33 16.62 9.81
CA GLY A 243 -13.25 15.74 9.39
C GLY A 243 -13.75 14.40 8.88
N MET A 244 -12.96 13.70 8.08
CA MET A 244 -13.28 12.42 7.46
C MET A 244 -12.36 11.31 7.98
N LEU A 245 -12.95 10.15 8.29
CA LEU A 245 -12.24 8.89 8.47
C LEU A 245 -12.62 7.97 7.29
N ALA A 246 -11.64 7.35 6.68
CA ALA A 246 -11.81 6.38 5.61
C ALA A 246 -10.99 5.12 5.90
N ALA A 247 -11.58 3.95 5.70
CA ALA A 247 -10.96 2.65 5.90
C ALA A 247 -11.13 1.78 4.65
N GLU A 248 -10.03 1.18 4.19
CA GLU A 248 -10.09 0.09 3.22
C GLU A 248 -10.69 -1.15 3.88
N ILE A 249 -11.44 -1.96 3.12
CA ILE A 249 -12.13 -3.16 3.59
C ILE A 249 -11.92 -4.36 2.67
N GLY A 250 -11.98 -5.55 3.23
CA GLY A 250 -12.12 -6.80 2.48
C GLY A 250 -13.51 -6.94 1.85
N MET A 251 -13.61 -7.80 0.84
CA MET A 251 -14.90 -8.11 0.20
C MET A 251 -15.87 -8.74 1.21
N GLY A 252 -17.11 -8.25 1.21
CA GLY A 252 -18.20 -8.74 2.06
C GLY A 252 -18.24 -8.16 3.47
N GLN A 253 -17.31 -7.25 3.82
CA GLN A 253 -17.26 -6.59 5.13
C GLN A 253 -18.04 -5.26 5.17
N GLU A 254 -18.59 -4.80 4.03
CA GLU A 254 -19.16 -3.46 3.89
C GLU A 254 -20.28 -3.17 4.88
N ALA A 255 -21.20 -4.09 5.07
CA ALA A 255 -22.35 -3.88 5.97
C ALA A 255 -21.93 -3.76 7.44
N ASP A 256 -20.99 -4.59 7.86
CA ASP A 256 -20.50 -4.58 9.25
C ASP A 256 -19.65 -3.35 9.54
N VAL A 257 -18.75 -2.98 8.62
CA VAL A 257 -17.92 -1.79 8.81
C VAL A 257 -18.77 -0.51 8.75
N MET A 258 -19.74 -0.41 7.84
CA MET A 258 -20.67 0.72 7.81
C MET A 258 -21.41 0.87 9.14
N ARG A 259 -21.91 -0.22 9.72
CA ARG A 259 -22.56 -0.20 11.04
C ARG A 259 -21.63 0.33 12.14
N ILE A 260 -20.35 -0.07 12.17
CA ILE A 260 -19.37 0.45 13.13
C ILE A 260 -19.20 1.96 12.99
N PHE A 261 -19.17 2.50 11.77
CA PHE A 261 -19.12 3.95 11.53
C PHE A 261 -20.38 4.66 12.06
N GLU A 262 -21.56 4.09 11.81
CA GLU A 262 -22.84 4.65 12.25
C GLU A 262 -22.97 4.66 13.78
N GLU A 263 -22.53 3.60 14.45
CA GLU A 263 -22.46 3.51 15.92
C GLU A 263 -21.54 4.59 16.52
N CYS A 264 -20.55 5.07 15.76
CA CYS A 264 -19.70 6.21 16.13
C CYS A 264 -20.31 7.59 15.79
N GLY A 265 -21.57 7.65 15.36
CA GLY A 265 -22.27 8.89 15.01
C GLY A 265 -21.82 9.52 13.69
N MET A 266 -21.21 8.75 12.81
CA MET A 266 -20.83 9.20 11.47
C MET A 266 -21.85 8.70 10.44
N THR A 267 -22.10 9.49 9.38
CA THR A 267 -22.88 9.02 8.24
C THR A 267 -21.94 8.21 7.33
N ALA A 268 -22.13 6.88 7.34
CA ALA A 268 -21.32 5.98 6.56
C ALA A 268 -21.66 6.06 5.06
N GLN A 269 -20.62 6.07 4.24
CA GLN A 269 -20.66 6.04 2.80
C GLN A 269 -19.61 5.05 2.30
N TYR A 270 -19.68 4.68 1.02
CA TYR A 270 -18.69 3.80 0.43
C TYR A 270 -18.13 4.34 -0.90
N LYS A 271 -16.94 3.88 -1.25
CA LYS A 271 -16.33 4.09 -2.58
C LYS A 271 -15.96 2.74 -3.19
N LYS A 272 -16.24 2.60 -4.49
CA LYS A 272 -15.90 1.42 -5.28
C LYS A 272 -14.57 1.63 -5.99
N ASP A 273 -13.84 0.54 -6.18
CA ASP A 273 -12.68 0.49 -7.07
C ASP A 273 -13.10 0.53 -8.55
N MET A 274 -12.10 0.48 -9.44
CA MET A 274 -12.33 0.50 -10.90
C MET A 274 -13.06 -0.75 -11.41
N CYS A 275 -13.05 -1.85 -10.64
CA CYS A 275 -13.79 -3.08 -10.96
C CYS A 275 -15.23 -3.07 -10.43
N GLY A 276 -15.63 -2.00 -9.73
CA GLY A 276 -16.99 -1.85 -9.18
C GLY A 276 -17.18 -2.53 -7.83
N ILE A 277 -16.11 -3.00 -7.19
CA ILE A 277 -16.11 -3.63 -5.85
C ILE A 277 -16.01 -2.53 -4.79
N ILE A 278 -16.82 -2.62 -3.72
CA ILE A 278 -16.69 -1.71 -2.59
C ILE A 278 -15.37 -2.00 -1.86
N ARG A 279 -14.48 -1.01 -1.83
CA ARG A 279 -13.15 -1.12 -1.21
C ARG A 279 -12.95 -0.17 -0.06
N VAL A 280 -13.72 0.90 0.03
CA VAL A 280 -13.55 1.91 1.08
C VAL A 280 -14.88 2.22 1.71
N ILE A 281 -14.93 2.19 3.04
CA ILE A 281 -15.99 2.79 3.85
C ILE A 281 -15.43 4.06 4.46
N TYR A 282 -16.21 5.14 4.42
CA TYR A 282 -15.83 6.41 5.00
C TYR A 282 -17.00 7.14 5.62
N GLY A 283 -16.71 7.97 6.61
CA GLY A 283 -17.69 8.81 7.26
C GLY A 283 -17.11 10.16 7.66
N THR A 284 -17.95 11.16 7.73
CA THR A 284 -17.60 12.49 8.22
C THR A 284 -18.18 12.72 9.61
N LYS A 285 -17.38 13.32 10.50
CA LYS A 285 -17.83 13.73 11.82
C LYS A 285 -18.78 14.92 11.65
N ASN A 286 -20.03 14.77 12.11
CA ASN A 286 -20.99 15.85 12.07
C ASN A 286 -20.42 17.10 12.75
N GLY A 287 -20.47 18.26 12.08
CA GLY A 287 -20.17 19.53 12.70
C GLY A 287 -21.23 19.73 13.79
N GLY A 288 -20.84 19.74 15.06
CA GLY A 288 -21.76 20.06 16.12
C GLY A 288 -22.42 21.39 15.77
N ASN A 289 -23.74 21.39 15.59
CA ASN A 289 -24.52 22.60 15.61
C ASN A 289 -24.37 23.18 17.02
N ASN A 290 -23.40 24.08 17.21
CA ASN A 290 -23.44 25.00 18.34
C ASN A 290 -24.59 25.98 18.06
N ASN A 291 -25.83 25.53 18.23
CA ASN A 291 -26.94 26.35 18.53
C ASN A 291 -27.01 26.47 20.07
N GLY A 292 -26.37 27.49 20.57
CA GLY A 292 -26.36 27.91 21.94
C GLY A 292 -25.90 29.34 22.02
#